data_8fb85c60230a8b9bcdf421b1491dadfd
#
_entry.id   8fb85c60230a8b9bcdf421b1491dadfd
#
_cell.length_a   1.000
_cell.length_b   1.000
_cell.length_c   1.000
_cell.angle_alpha   90.00
_cell.angle_beta   90.00
_cell.angle_gamma   90.00
#
_symmetry.space_group_name_H-M   'P 1'
#
loop_
_entity.id
_entity.type
_entity.pdbx_description
1 polymer ?
#
loop_
_entity_poly.entity_id
_entity_poly.type
_entity_poly.pdbx_seq_one_letter_code
_entity_poly.pdbx_strand_id
1 'polypeptide(L)'
;MITVSFDEKVKIGLQYALETLHGCSPFGLERIRRLRFYTPDERAALETELYNVEALTRHADELKDTYTRLMTVLCQIKDIRNSLRRCQNGEVPDHVELFEIKGYLQRLDSLLPLLNTINETAHLKDVSLHSPAAALAILDPNGTGSRGFYIPDSATARLKEIRAAKKDIEERLVRARTEAHEDELRVERT
;
A
#
# COMPACT_ATOMS: atom_id res chain seq x y z
N MET A 1 -1.54 -10.59 -30.39
CA MET A 1 -2.10 -9.45 -29.63
C MET A 1 -2.48 -8.37 -30.64
N ILE A 2 -3.75 -8.02 -30.77
CA ILE A 2 -4.19 -6.96 -31.70
C ILE A 2 -3.88 -5.64 -31.00
N THR A 3 -2.96 -4.87 -31.55
CA THR A 3 -2.56 -3.56 -31.03
C THR A 3 -3.20 -2.49 -31.92
N VAL A 4 -3.97 -1.59 -31.34
CA VAL A 4 -4.54 -0.44 -32.06
C VAL A 4 -3.56 0.72 -31.96
N SER A 5 -3.20 1.32 -33.08
CA SER A 5 -2.31 2.49 -33.12
C SER A 5 -2.97 3.71 -32.45
N PHE A 6 -2.18 4.71 -32.09
CA PHE A 6 -2.70 5.94 -31.50
C PHE A 6 -3.69 6.63 -32.43
N ASP A 7 -3.36 6.74 -33.72
CA ASP A 7 -4.22 7.40 -34.73
C ASP A 7 -5.55 6.69 -34.91
N GLU A 8 -5.56 5.36 -34.85
CA GLU A 8 -6.80 4.58 -34.92
C GLU A 8 -7.65 4.81 -33.65
N LYS A 9 -7.04 4.86 -32.45
CA LYS A 9 -7.77 5.17 -31.20
C LYS A 9 -8.42 6.55 -31.26
N VAL A 10 -7.72 7.55 -31.80
CA VAL A 10 -8.27 8.90 -31.99
C VAL A 10 -9.45 8.89 -32.99
N LYS A 11 -9.28 8.24 -34.15
CA LYS A 11 -10.29 8.17 -35.17
C LYS A 11 -11.61 7.55 -34.72
N ILE A 12 -11.55 6.52 -33.87
CA ILE A 12 -12.76 5.83 -33.36
C ILE A 12 -13.27 6.42 -32.03
N GLY A 13 -12.68 7.53 -31.53
CA GLY A 13 -13.06 8.16 -30.28
C GLY A 13 -12.64 7.41 -29.02
N LEU A 14 -11.92 6.30 -29.15
CA LEU A 14 -11.44 5.50 -28.01
C LEU A 14 -10.45 6.28 -27.13
N GLN A 15 -9.61 7.11 -27.74
CA GLN A 15 -8.67 7.94 -26.99
C GLN A 15 -9.42 8.89 -26.03
N TYR A 16 -10.48 9.54 -26.48
CA TYR A 16 -11.31 10.40 -25.66
C TYR A 16 -11.97 9.63 -24.50
N ALA A 17 -12.52 8.45 -24.78
CA ALA A 17 -13.10 7.59 -23.73
C ALA A 17 -12.05 7.18 -22.68
N LEU A 18 -10.81 6.86 -23.09
CA LEU A 18 -9.72 6.51 -22.17
C LEU A 18 -9.28 7.69 -21.31
N GLU A 19 -9.31 8.91 -21.83
CA GLU A 19 -8.96 10.13 -21.09
C GLU A 19 -10.02 10.52 -20.06
N THR A 20 -11.26 10.08 -20.22
CA THR A 20 -12.33 10.27 -19.23
C THR A 20 -12.28 9.25 -18.08
N LEU A 21 -11.49 8.17 -18.22
CA LEU A 21 -11.32 7.17 -17.16
C LEU A 21 -10.28 7.65 -16.15
N HIS A 22 -10.69 7.79 -14.91
CA HIS A 22 -9.80 8.21 -13.82
C HIS A 22 -9.33 7.02 -13.00
N GLY A 23 -8.09 6.58 -13.24
CA GLY A 23 -7.42 5.60 -12.38
C GLY A 23 -6.58 6.33 -11.32
N CYS A 24 -6.76 6.01 -10.05
CA CYS A 24 -5.99 6.65 -8.97
C CYS A 24 -4.84 5.77 -8.45
N SER A 25 -4.90 4.45 -8.63
CA SER A 25 -3.79 3.57 -8.28
C SER A 25 -2.83 3.36 -9.46
N PRO A 26 -1.52 3.12 -9.21
CA PRO A 26 -0.57 2.79 -10.26
C PRO A 26 -1.00 1.61 -11.14
N PHE A 27 -1.61 0.60 -10.52
CA PHE A 27 -2.11 -0.59 -11.20
C PHE A 27 -3.34 -0.30 -12.05
N GLY A 28 -4.28 0.52 -11.56
CA GLY A 28 -5.44 0.97 -12.32
C GLY A 28 -5.04 1.80 -13.55
N LEU A 29 -4.12 2.75 -13.36
CA LEU A 29 -3.57 3.55 -14.46
C LEU A 29 -2.86 2.68 -15.51
N GLU A 30 -2.09 1.69 -15.06
CA GLU A 30 -1.45 0.73 -15.97
C GLU A 30 -2.48 -0.08 -16.74
N ARG A 31 -3.56 -0.53 -16.09
CA ARG A 31 -4.65 -1.28 -16.73
C ARG A 31 -5.35 -0.45 -17.81
N ILE A 32 -5.67 0.82 -17.53
CA ILE A 32 -6.26 1.75 -18.49
C ILE A 32 -5.33 1.96 -19.69
N ARG A 33 -4.04 2.16 -19.47
CA ARG A 33 -3.05 2.38 -20.55
C ARG A 33 -2.81 1.15 -21.40
N ARG A 34 -2.91 -0.06 -20.82
CA ARG A 34 -2.70 -1.35 -21.49
C ARG A 34 -4.01 -1.99 -21.91
N LEU A 35 -4.88 -1.22 -22.54
CA LEU A 35 -6.12 -1.74 -23.09
C LEU A 35 -5.82 -2.88 -24.07
N ARG A 36 -6.45 -4.03 -23.87
CA ARG A 36 -6.37 -5.17 -24.78
C ARG A 36 -7.76 -5.54 -25.24
N PHE A 37 -7.85 -6.11 -26.43
CA PHE A 37 -9.08 -6.71 -26.92
C PHE A 37 -9.17 -8.16 -26.44
N TYR A 38 -10.38 -8.60 -26.14
CA TYR A 38 -10.65 -10.00 -25.88
C TYR A 38 -10.69 -10.77 -27.20
N THR A 39 -10.13 -11.96 -27.21
CA THR A 39 -10.20 -12.89 -28.33
C THR A 39 -11.44 -13.77 -28.20
N PRO A 40 -11.91 -14.46 -29.27
CA PRO A 40 -13.12 -15.30 -29.21
C PRO A 40 -13.09 -16.38 -28.12
N ASP A 41 -11.92 -16.91 -27.83
CA ASP A 41 -11.69 -17.90 -26.77
C ASP A 41 -11.73 -17.30 -25.35
N GLU A 42 -11.65 -15.97 -25.20
CA GLU A 42 -11.76 -15.25 -23.93
C GLU A 42 -13.20 -14.72 -23.67
N ARG A 43 -14.19 -15.17 -24.43
CA ARG A 43 -15.57 -14.70 -24.32
C ARG A 43 -16.13 -14.80 -22.91
N ALA A 44 -15.89 -15.89 -22.21
CA ALA A 44 -16.36 -16.08 -20.82
C ALA A 44 -15.76 -15.05 -19.86
N ALA A 45 -14.49 -14.70 -20.03
CA ALA A 45 -13.85 -13.66 -19.23
C ALA A 45 -14.45 -12.28 -19.51
N LEU A 46 -14.74 -11.96 -20.77
CA LEU A 46 -15.42 -10.71 -21.12
C LEU A 46 -16.83 -10.65 -20.53
N GLU A 47 -17.60 -11.72 -20.62
CA GLU A 47 -18.96 -11.79 -20.04
C GLU A 47 -18.93 -11.60 -18.51
N THR A 48 -17.91 -12.14 -17.83
CA THR A 48 -17.70 -11.92 -16.38
C THR A 48 -17.40 -10.46 -16.08
N GLU A 49 -16.51 -9.82 -16.82
CA GLU A 49 -16.17 -8.39 -16.66
C GLU A 49 -17.41 -7.50 -16.89
N LEU A 50 -18.18 -7.75 -17.97
CA LEU A 50 -19.41 -7.01 -18.27
C LEU A 50 -20.48 -7.20 -17.19
N TYR A 51 -20.63 -8.42 -16.67
CA TYR A 51 -21.52 -8.70 -15.54
C TYR A 51 -21.12 -7.89 -14.31
N ASN A 52 -19.84 -7.86 -13.97
CA ASN A 52 -19.35 -7.11 -12.81
C ASN A 52 -19.59 -5.61 -12.97
N VAL A 53 -19.34 -5.05 -14.16
CA VAL A 53 -19.62 -3.63 -14.45
C VAL A 53 -21.12 -3.32 -14.31
N GLU A 54 -22.00 -4.18 -14.86
CA GLU A 54 -23.45 -4.01 -14.72
C GLU A 54 -23.89 -4.07 -13.25
N ALA A 55 -23.39 -5.06 -12.49
CA ALA A 55 -23.71 -5.22 -11.08
C ALA A 55 -23.26 -4.01 -10.24
N LEU A 56 -22.04 -3.51 -10.45
CA LEU A 56 -21.53 -2.32 -9.80
C LEU A 56 -22.35 -1.07 -10.16
N THR A 57 -22.74 -0.92 -11.43
CA THR A 57 -23.54 0.21 -11.89
C THR A 57 -24.95 0.18 -11.28
N ARG A 58 -25.56 -0.99 -11.20
CA ARG A 58 -26.91 -1.18 -10.60
C ARG A 58 -26.95 -0.79 -9.13
N HIS A 59 -25.87 -1.06 -8.36
CA HIS A 59 -25.75 -0.75 -6.93
C HIS A 59 -24.94 0.52 -6.66
N ALA A 60 -24.73 1.39 -7.67
CA ALA A 60 -23.85 2.55 -7.54
C ALA A 60 -24.29 3.53 -6.44
N ASP A 61 -25.58 3.79 -6.31
CA ASP A 61 -26.12 4.71 -5.30
C ASP A 61 -26.01 4.12 -3.89
N GLU A 62 -26.31 2.83 -3.73
CA GLU A 62 -26.23 2.11 -2.47
C GLU A 62 -24.78 2.03 -1.96
N LEU A 63 -23.83 1.79 -2.86
CA LEU A 63 -22.40 1.62 -2.56
C LEU A 63 -21.60 2.92 -2.64
N LYS A 64 -22.21 4.08 -2.78
CA LYS A 64 -21.53 5.37 -3.01
C LYS A 64 -20.46 5.68 -1.95
N ASP A 65 -20.80 5.52 -0.67
CA ASP A 65 -19.86 5.78 0.42
C ASP A 65 -18.72 4.75 0.44
N THR A 66 -19.05 3.49 0.17
CA THR A 66 -18.05 2.40 0.06
C THR A 66 -17.10 2.66 -1.10
N TYR A 67 -17.58 3.12 -2.25
CA TYR A 67 -16.75 3.50 -3.39
C TYR A 67 -15.85 4.69 -3.06
N THR A 68 -16.36 5.71 -2.38
CA THR A 68 -15.54 6.88 -1.98
C THR A 68 -14.39 6.45 -1.07
N ARG A 69 -14.66 5.58 -0.10
CA ARG A 69 -13.63 5.03 0.80
C ARG A 69 -12.65 4.14 0.04
N LEU A 70 -13.15 3.26 -0.84
CA LEU A 70 -12.34 2.40 -1.69
C LEU A 70 -11.36 3.24 -2.53
N MET A 71 -11.85 4.26 -3.23
CA MET A 71 -11.03 5.17 -4.02
C MET A 71 -9.98 5.87 -3.17
N THR A 72 -10.33 6.34 -1.98
CA THR A 72 -9.38 6.98 -1.04
C THR A 72 -8.22 6.04 -0.67
N VAL A 73 -8.50 4.78 -0.40
CA VAL A 73 -7.45 3.79 -0.08
C VAL A 73 -6.63 3.45 -1.34
N LEU A 74 -7.29 3.23 -2.49
CA LEU A 74 -6.62 2.91 -3.75
C LEU A 74 -5.66 4.01 -4.21
N CYS A 75 -6.01 5.29 -4.03
CA CYS A 75 -5.15 6.43 -4.36
C CYS A 75 -3.86 6.48 -3.50
N GLN A 76 -3.84 5.82 -2.35
CA GLN A 76 -2.68 5.77 -1.46
C GLN A 76 -1.77 4.55 -1.72
N ILE A 77 -2.18 3.65 -2.61
CA ILE A 77 -1.38 2.46 -2.95
C ILE A 77 -0.18 2.88 -3.80
N LYS A 78 1.01 2.46 -3.37
CA LYS A 78 2.26 2.61 -4.12
C LYS A 78 2.58 1.33 -4.89
N ASP A 79 3.31 1.47 -5.98
CA ASP A 79 3.85 0.32 -6.71
C ASP A 79 5.13 -0.18 -6.04
N ILE A 80 5.02 -1.29 -5.32
CA ILE A 80 6.13 -1.94 -4.62
C ILE A 80 6.68 -3.16 -5.36
N ARG A 81 6.26 -3.40 -6.62
CA ARG A 81 6.66 -4.59 -7.39
C ARG A 81 8.17 -4.70 -7.55
N ASN A 82 8.88 -3.58 -7.64
CA ASN A 82 10.33 -3.59 -7.75
C ASN A 82 10.99 -4.09 -6.45
N SER A 83 10.58 -3.57 -5.30
CA SER A 83 11.09 -4.00 -4.00
C SER A 83 10.77 -5.49 -3.74
N LEU A 84 9.56 -5.94 -4.09
CA LEU A 84 9.20 -7.36 -3.97
C LEU A 84 10.06 -8.25 -4.88
N ARG A 85 10.33 -7.83 -6.11
CA ARG A 85 11.18 -8.59 -7.05
C ARG A 85 12.62 -8.69 -6.53
N ARG A 86 13.16 -7.62 -5.95
CA ARG A 86 14.48 -7.63 -5.31
C ARG A 86 14.52 -8.61 -4.13
N CYS A 87 13.50 -8.59 -3.28
CA CYS A 87 13.37 -9.58 -2.19
C CYS A 87 13.32 -11.03 -2.71
N GLN A 88 12.57 -11.28 -3.79
CA GLN A 88 12.51 -12.60 -4.42
C GLN A 88 13.87 -13.07 -4.95
N ASN A 89 14.72 -12.13 -5.37
CA ASN A 89 16.09 -12.41 -5.80
C ASN A 89 17.08 -12.57 -4.63
N GLY A 90 16.60 -12.53 -3.39
CA GLY A 90 17.44 -12.68 -2.19
C GLY A 90 18.12 -11.39 -1.71
N GLU A 91 17.78 -10.24 -2.29
CA GLU A 91 18.27 -8.97 -1.80
C GLU A 91 17.57 -8.58 -0.49
N VAL A 92 18.33 -8.00 0.43
CA VAL A 92 17.79 -7.53 1.70
C VAL A 92 17.19 -6.13 1.50
N PRO A 93 15.88 -5.94 1.75
CA PRO A 93 15.26 -4.63 1.64
C PRO A 93 15.77 -3.69 2.74
N ASP A 94 15.89 -2.41 2.40
CA ASP A 94 16.23 -1.39 3.38
C ASP A 94 14.99 -1.01 4.25
N HIS A 95 15.21 -0.14 5.25
CA HIS A 95 14.15 0.27 6.17
C HIS A 95 13.04 1.08 5.49
N VAL A 96 13.34 1.79 4.40
CA VAL A 96 12.35 2.55 3.62
C VAL A 96 11.49 1.59 2.80
N GLU A 97 12.11 0.60 2.15
CA GLU A 97 11.40 -0.44 1.42
C GLU A 97 10.49 -1.27 2.34
N LEU A 98 10.98 -1.64 3.53
CA LEU A 98 10.16 -2.35 4.53
C LEU A 98 8.98 -1.48 5.02
N PHE A 99 9.20 -0.18 5.21
CA PHE A 99 8.13 0.78 5.52
C PHE A 99 7.08 0.85 4.40
N GLU A 100 7.51 0.90 3.14
CA GLU A 100 6.60 0.94 1.99
C GLU A 100 5.82 -0.36 1.82
N ILE A 101 6.47 -1.52 2.01
CA ILE A 101 5.82 -2.84 2.00
C ILE A 101 4.79 -2.94 3.13
N LYS A 102 5.15 -2.55 4.36
CA LYS A 102 4.20 -2.52 5.49
C LYS A 102 3.00 -1.62 5.18
N GLY A 103 3.26 -0.41 4.69
CA GLY A 103 2.22 0.53 4.30
C GLY A 103 1.29 0.00 3.20
N TYR A 104 1.82 -0.73 2.22
CA TYR A 104 1.03 -1.40 1.19
C TYR A 104 0.13 -2.49 1.80
N LEU A 105 0.67 -3.35 2.66
CA LEU A 105 -0.10 -4.41 3.31
C LEU A 105 -1.22 -3.86 4.20
N GLN A 106 -0.97 -2.77 4.94
CA GLN A 106 -1.99 -2.09 5.75
C GLN A 106 -3.14 -1.55 4.88
N ARG A 107 -2.84 -1.06 3.67
CA ARG A 107 -3.88 -0.63 2.73
C ARG A 107 -4.67 -1.80 2.17
N LEU A 108 -4.02 -2.92 1.84
CA LEU A 108 -4.72 -4.14 1.44
C LEU A 108 -5.66 -4.63 2.56
N ASP A 109 -5.20 -4.61 3.80
CA ASP A 109 -6.03 -4.97 4.95
C ASP A 109 -7.26 -4.06 5.09
N SER A 110 -7.08 -2.76 4.86
CA SER A 110 -8.18 -1.78 4.85
C SER A 110 -9.14 -1.94 3.67
N LEU A 111 -8.71 -2.53 2.55
CA LEU A 111 -9.55 -2.81 1.39
C LEU A 111 -10.45 -4.03 1.58
N LEU A 112 -10.02 -5.02 2.37
CA LEU A 112 -10.76 -6.27 2.57
C LEU A 112 -12.22 -6.07 3.00
N PRO A 113 -12.53 -5.31 4.09
CA PRO A 113 -13.92 -5.10 4.50
C PRO A 113 -14.73 -4.33 3.44
N LEU A 114 -14.11 -3.39 2.73
CA LEU A 114 -14.79 -2.63 1.68
C LEU A 114 -15.15 -3.54 0.50
N LEU A 115 -14.23 -4.40 0.09
CA LEU A 115 -14.45 -5.35 -0.99
C LEU A 115 -15.50 -6.41 -0.61
N ASN A 116 -15.50 -6.87 0.65
CA ASN A 116 -16.52 -7.79 1.14
C ASN A 116 -17.92 -7.16 1.09
N THR A 117 -18.07 -5.91 1.55
CA THR A 117 -19.34 -5.18 1.44
C THR A 117 -19.81 -5.06 -0.02
N ILE A 118 -18.90 -4.75 -0.95
CA ILE A 118 -19.23 -4.67 -2.38
C ILE A 118 -19.66 -6.06 -2.90
N ASN A 119 -18.94 -7.12 -2.54
CA ASN A 119 -19.27 -8.47 -2.99
C ASN A 119 -20.59 -8.99 -2.40
N GLU A 120 -20.90 -8.66 -1.16
CA GLU A 120 -22.18 -9.00 -0.52
C GLU A 120 -23.38 -8.32 -1.20
N THR A 121 -23.18 -7.07 -1.66
CA THR A 121 -24.24 -6.28 -2.30
C THR A 121 -24.35 -6.57 -3.80
N ALA A 122 -23.23 -6.55 -4.53
CA ALA A 122 -23.21 -6.62 -5.99
C ALA A 122 -22.93 -8.03 -6.55
N HIS A 123 -22.55 -9.00 -5.68
CA HIS A 123 -22.25 -10.39 -6.05
C HIS A 123 -21.26 -10.52 -7.22
N LEU A 124 -20.12 -9.84 -7.10
CA LEU A 124 -19.10 -9.83 -8.15
C LEU A 124 -18.53 -11.24 -8.37
N LYS A 125 -18.20 -11.53 -9.63
CA LYS A 125 -17.58 -12.80 -10.05
C LYS A 125 -16.07 -12.63 -10.16
N ASP A 126 -15.32 -13.63 -9.68
CA ASP A 126 -13.86 -13.71 -9.80
C ASP A 126 -13.10 -12.51 -9.22
N VAL A 127 -13.73 -11.79 -8.27
CA VAL A 127 -13.12 -10.68 -7.54
C VAL A 127 -12.88 -11.10 -6.09
N SER A 128 -11.62 -11.28 -5.74
CA SER A 128 -11.22 -11.65 -4.38
C SER A 128 -9.91 -10.96 -3.99
N LEU A 129 -9.74 -10.76 -2.70
CA LEU A 129 -8.50 -10.25 -2.12
C LEU A 129 -8.07 -11.16 -0.97
N HIS A 130 -6.84 -11.63 -1.01
CA HIS A 130 -6.28 -12.44 0.07
C HIS A 130 -5.87 -11.58 1.25
N SER A 131 -6.12 -12.07 2.46
CA SER A 131 -5.74 -11.35 3.68
C SER A 131 -4.21 -11.18 3.78
N PRO A 132 -3.71 -9.98 4.01
CA PRO A 132 -2.28 -9.72 4.22
C PRO A 132 -1.82 -10.01 5.66
N ALA A 133 -2.70 -10.53 6.53
CA ALA A 133 -2.47 -10.66 7.97
C ALA A 133 -1.17 -11.40 8.33
N ALA A 134 -0.84 -12.48 7.62
CA ALA A 134 0.38 -13.24 7.88
C ALA A 134 1.65 -12.42 7.60
N ALA A 135 1.66 -11.64 6.52
CA ALA A 135 2.79 -10.76 6.18
C ALA A 135 2.85 -9.55 7.12
N LEU A 136 1.70 -9.01 7.51
CA LEU A 136 1.63 -7.92 8.50
C LEU A 136 2.15 -8.37 9.86
N ALA A 137 1.87 -9.58 10.31
CA ALA A 137 2.36 -10.11 11.58
C ALA A 137 3.91 -10.16 11.64
N ILE A 138 4.57 -10.33 10.50
CA ILE A 138 6.04 -10.28 10.41
C ILE A 138 6.56 -8.84 10.52
N LEU A 139 5.91 -7.89 9.84
CA LEU A 139 6.36 -6.49 9.79
C LEU A 139 5.83 -5.62 10.93
N ASP A 140 4.79 -6.05 11.62
CA ASP A 140 4.18 -5.40 12.79
C ASP A 140 3.81 -6.42 13.86
N PRO A 141 4.81 -7.12 14.44
CA PRO A 141 4.58 -8.22 15.38
C PRO A 141 3.82 -7.79 16.65
N ASN A 142 3.84 -6.50 16.98
CA ASN A 142 3.14 -5.95 18.13
C ASN A 142 1.72 -5.44 17.77
N GLY A 143 1.30 -5.51 16.51
CA GLY A 143 -0.02 -5.07 16.06
C GLY A 143 -0.29 -3.57 16.32
N THR A 144 0.75 -2.75 16.33
CA THR A 144 0.62 -1.32 16.69
C THR A 144 -0.17 -0.52 15.66
N GLY A 145 -0.31 -1.02 14.43
CA GLY A 145 -0.92 -0.30 13.32
C GLY A 145 -0.19 1.00 12.95
N SER A 146 0.94 1.27 13.62
CA SER A 146 1.72 2.49 13.41
C SER A 146 2.17 2.60 11.95
N ARG A 147 2.07 3.80 11.40
CA ARG A 147 2.58 4.11 10.05
C ARG A 147 4.11 4.10 9.99
N GLY A 148 4.81 4.22 11.13
CA GLY A 148 6.25 4.12 11.19
C GLY A 148 6.72 2.66 11.07
N PHE A 149 7.88 2.45 10.44
CA PHE A 149 8.58 1.17 10.52
C PHE A 149 9.59 1.23 11.66
N TYR A 150 9.35 0.42 12.68
CA TYR A 150 10.21 0.28 13.83
C TYR A 150 10.47 -1.21 14.06
N ILE A 151 11.72 -1.58 14.11
CA ILE A 151 12.12 -2.94 14.48
C ILE A 151 12.01 -3.05 16.00
N PRO A 152 11.10 -3.85 16.57
CA PRO A 152 10.91 -3.94 18.01
C PRO A 152 12.15 -4.54 18.69
N ASP A 153 12.35 -4.18 19.96
CA ASP A 153 13.47 -4.70 20.76
C ASP A 153 13.42 -6.23 20.92
N SER A 154 12.23 -6.80 20.80
CA SER A 154 11.99 -8.25 20.80
C SER A 154 12.49 -8.98 19.54
N ALA A 155 12.84 -8.25 18.47
CA ALA A 155 13.27 -8.87 17.21
C ALA A 155 14.57 -9.68 17.38
N THR A 156 15.53 -9.18 18.16
CA THR A 156 16.73 -9.94 18.53
C THR A 156 17.24 -9.52 19.92
N ALA A 157 17.77 -10.48 20.69
CA ALA A 157 18.40 -10.20 22.01
C ALA A 157 19.53 -9.17 21.86
N ARG A 158 20.32 -9.27 20.80
CA ARG A 158 21.43 -8.35 20.50
C ARG A 158 20.97 -6.91 20.28
N LEU A 159 19.86 -6.71 19.58
CA LEU A 159 19.29 -5.37 19.36
C LEU A 159 18.83 -4.74 20.68
N LYS A 160 18.18 -5.53 21.53
CA LYS A 160 17.75 -5.09 22.86
C LYS A 160 18.94 -4.63 23.72
N GLU A 161 20.02 -5.42 23.74
CA GLU A 161 21.23 -5.08 24.47
C GLU A 161 21.89 -3.78 23.97
N ILE A 162 22.04 -3.64 22.64
CA ILE A 162 22.64 -2.45 22.04
C ILE A 162 21.79 -1.20 22.33
N ARG A 163 20.47 -1.30 22.25
CA ARG A 163 19.58 -0.16 22.55
C ARG A 163 19.61 0.20 24.04
N ALA A 164 19.67 -0.78 24.93
CA ALA A 164 19.82 -0.54 26.35
C ALA A 164 21.15 0.18 26.67
N ALA A 165 22.25 -0.29 26.07
CA ALA A 165 23.55 0.35 26.22
C ALA A 165 23.60 1.78 25.66
N LYS A 166 22.98 1.98 24.48
CA LYS A 166 22.82 3.31 23.88
C LYS A 166 22.08 4.28 24.80
N LYS A 167 20.96 3.84 25.37
CA LYS A 167 20.14 4.64 26.29
C LYS A 167 20.95 5.02 27.56
N ASP A 168 21.70 4.09 28.14
CA ASP A 168 22.55 4.37 29.30
C ASP A 168 23.60 5.45 28.97
N ILE A 169 24.25 5.34 27.81
CA ILE A 169 25.22 6.34 27.37
C ILE A 169 24.57 7.70 27.15
N GLU A 170 23.39 7.76 26.53
CA GLU A 170 22.65 9.01 26.32
C GLU A 170 22.26 9.66 27.65
N GLU A 171 21.77 8.90 28.61
CA GLU A 171 21.45 9.40 29.96
C GLU A 171 22.69 9.93 30.70
N ARG A 172 23.82 9.24 30.61
CA ARG A 172 25.10 9.69 31.18
C ARG A 172 25.57 11.00 30.50
N LEU A 173 25.44 11.09 29.21
CA LEU A 173 25.79 12.30 28.42
C LEU A 173 24.94 13.51 28.86
N VAL A 174 23.64 13.31 29.03
CA VAL A 174 22.73 14.38 29.52
C VAL A 174 23.15 14.84 30.92
N ARG A 175 23.40 13.93 31.83
CA ARG A 175 23.85 14.26 33.18
C ARG A 175 25.18 15.06 33.18
N ALA A 176 26.17 14.59 32.41
CA ALA A 176 27.45 15.28 32.30
C ALA A 176 27.33 16.70 31.71
N ARG A 177 26.44 16.88 30.73
CA ARG A 177 26.13 18.22 30.16
C ARG A 177 25.47 19.15 31.18
N THR A 178 24.54 18.62 31.99
CA THR A 178 23.85 19.41 33.01
C THR A 178 24.84 19.82 34.11
N GLU A 179 25.69 18.92 34.58
CA GLU A 179 26.73 19.18 35.56
C GLU A 179 27.72 20.24 35.06
N ALA A 180 28.22 20.11 33.84
CA ALA A 180 29.13 21.08 33.22
C ALA A 180 28.50 22.48 33.13
N HIS A 181 27.22 22.55 32.75
CA HIS A 181 26.50 23.84 32.67
C HIS A 181 26.28 24.47 34.05
N GLU A 182 25.99 23.67 35.07
CA GLU A 182 25.87 24.15 36.46
C GLU A 182 27.22 24.67 37.01
N ASP A 183 28.31 24.03 36.64
CA ASP A 183 29.65 24.48 37.01
C ASP A 183 30.07 25.78 36.32
N GLU A 184 29.74 25.95 35.04
CA GLU A 184 29.92 27.23 34.32
C GLU A 184 29.17 28.37 35.01
N LEU A 185 27.90 28.15 35.37
CA LEU A 185 27.06 29.16 36.05
C LEU A 185 27.58 29.46 37.46
N ARG A 186 28.25 28.55 38.12
CA ARG A 186 28.91 28.81 39.41
C ARG A 186 30.16 29.69 39.28
N VAL A 187 30.95 29.45 38.23
CA VAL A 187 32.16 30.24 37.95
C VAL A 187 31.82 31.69 37.61
N GLU A 188 30.75 31.92 36.83
CA GLU A 188 30.28 33.28 36.46
C GLU A 188 29.71 34.10 37.64
N ARG A 189 29.35 33.45 38.75
CA ARG A 189 28.78 34.14 39.94
C ARG A 189 29.82 34.44 41.02
N THR A 190 31.10 34.11 40.80
CA THR A 190 32.20 34.34 41.72
C THR A 190 33.09 35.46 41.23
#